data_97d3e7d7b565454e736a8b6dae8a7abd
#
_entry.id   97d3e7d7b565454e736a8b6dae8a7abd
#
_cell.length_a   1.000
_cell.length_b   1.000
_cell.length_c   1.000
_cell.angle_alpha   90.00
_cell.angle_beta   90.00
_cell.angle_gamma   90.00
#
_symmetry.space_group_name_H-M   'P 1'
#
loop_
_entity.id
_entity.type
_entity.pdbx_description
1 polymer ?
#
loop_
_entity_poly.entity_id
_entity_poly.type
_entity_poly.pdbx_seq_one_letter_code
_entity_poly.pdbx_strand_id
1 'polypeptide(L)'
;VIRSLPQEELKGKYKYKDFETALKCRSCHPGIYEQWSQAMMSQAYTHHWDEIEYFDLAVPHSEVDPFMKEAVDGCNGCHAPLAYMGGTLPPPRPEEKSMANESVSCEVCHLVQRATADPPVNYSYFIEPGRTKYSGREPEIQSPAHKIEQNDFLKTTEFCGNCHNEMNPYGIWVKSTQLEWKEGPYGKEGVTCHECHMPRGEYQMALMGKTYSDMRLHLFHGAHDPGKVRGTIELRIEPDIRLAEPGETVVFTVALFNQKTGHKFPTGSVEDRIAWLDVEATDAKGNKYHLEVDKKGFEGEEYTISGDYLAYQDMAIPLKLNDFKGVQRDGIPHGNRIFRMPYFDEQGNMTIMQWNTRSLGVDYRIGPRETKVEKFTFRLPYEVAPGEMKVRAVLNYQLLVKPVADFLKVPAEESEIMMVNEHFTKIEILP
;
A
#
# COMPACT_ATOMS: atom_id res chain seq x y z
N VAL A 1 -16.93 14.02 -8.16
CA VAL A 1 -17.04 14.10 -9.63
C VAL A 1 -15.67 14.41 -10.18
N ILE A 2 -15.13 13.53 -11.04
CA ILE A 2 -13.84 13.74 -11.71
C ILE A 2 -14.09 14.75 -12.84
N ARG A 3 -13.32 15.82 -12.86
CA ARG A 3 -13.30 16.78 -13.93
C ARG A 3 -12.20 16.42 -14.90
N SER A 4 -12.54 15.96 -16.10
CA SER A 4 -11.56 15.77 -17.17
C SER A 4 -11.07 17.11 -17.70
N LEU A 5 -9.75 17.21 -17.83
CA LEU A 5 -9.05 18.29 -18.53
C LEU A 5 -8.74 17.80 -19.96
N PRO A 6 -8.37 18.66 -20.90
CA PRO A 6 -8.04 18.24 -22.25
C PRO A 6 -7.03 17.08 -22.22
N GLN A 7 -7.48 15.92 -22.65
CA GLN A 7 -6.74 14.66 -22.61
C GLN A 7 -6.42 14.22 -24.03
N GLU A 8 -5.21 13.80 -24.23
CA GLU A 8 -4.84 12.97 -25.38
C GLU A 8 -4.77 11.51 -24.92
N GLU A 9 -5.30 10.61 -25.72
CA GLU A 9 -5.19 9.20 -25.44
C GLU A 9 -3.72 8.77 -25.47
N LEU A 10 -3.23 8.16 -24.39
CA LEU A 10 -1.83 7.74 -24.26
C LEU A 10 -1.58 6.34 -24.81
N LYS A 11 -2.60 5.48 -24.84
CA LYS A 11 -2.49 4.09 -25.26
C LYS A 11 -2.02 3.98 -26.72
N GLY A 12 -0.84 3.41 -26.93
CA GLY A 12 -0.28 3.22 -28.27
C GLY A 12 0.16 4.48 -29.00
N LYS A 13 0.18 5.64 -28.31
CA LYS A 13 0.51 6.93 -28.92
C LYS A 13 1.97 7.04 -29.37
N TYR A 14 2.88 6.44 -28.65
CA TYR A 14 4.33 6.55 -28.86
C TYR A 14 4.96 5.21 -29.26
N LYS A 15 6.29 5.24 -29.46
CA LYS A 15 7.11 4.04 -29.64
C LYS A 15 8.17 4.00 -28.56
N TYR A 16 8.60 2.80 -28.16
CA TYR A 16 9.62 2.66 -27.11
C TYR A 16 10.92 3.45 -27.44
N LYS A 17 11.31 3.49 -28.71
CA LYS A 17 12.47 4.27 -29.18
C LYS A 17 12.36 5.79 -28.96
N ASP A 18 11.16 6.28 -28.66
CA ASP A 18 10.94 7.70 -28.38
C ASP A 18 11.35 8.05 -26.92
N PHE A 19 11.61 7.02 -26.12
CA PHE A 19 12.04 7.12 -24.72
C PHE A 19 13.48 6.64 -24.54
N GLU A 20 14.17 7.21 -23.55
CA GLU A 20 15.49 6.77 -23.13
C GLU A 20 15.38 5.75 -22.00
N THR A 21 16.21 4.70 -22.02
CA THR A 21 16.21 3.67 -20.96
C THR A 21 16.83 4.23 -19.67
N ALA A 22 16.40 3.69 -18.53
CA ALA A 22 17.00 4.03 -17.23
C ALA A 22 18.51 3.75 -17.19
N LEU A 23 18.98 2.72 -17.91
CA LEU A 23 20.42 2.42 -18.05
C LEU A 23 21.18 3.56 -18.75
N LYS A 24 20.56 4.25 -19.68
CA LYS A 24 21.19 5.42 -20.31
C LYS A 24 21.34 6.56 -19.30
N CYS A 25 20.33 6.80 -18.47
CA CYS A 25 20.38 7.79 -17.39
C CYS A 25 21.46 7.45 -16.35
N ARG A 26 21.63 6.16 -16.02
CA ARG A 26 22.67 5.67 -15.11
C ARG A 26 24.07 6.13 -15.50
N SER A 27 24.36 6.27 -16.79
CA SER A 27 25.70 6.66 -17.25
C SER A 27 26.17 8.00 -16.70
N CYS A 28 25.23 8.90 -16.39
CA CYS A 28 25.49 10.22 -15.80
C CYS A 28 24.94 10.38 -14.38
N HIS A 29 23.88 9.63 -14.03
CA HIS A 29 23.17 9.70 -12.74
C HIS A 29 23.26 8.36 -11.96
N PRO A 30 24.47 7.78 -11.75
CA PRO A 30 24.58 6.42 -11.20
C PRO A 30 23.97 6.28 -9.81
N GLY A 31 24.14 7.25 -8.95
CA GLY A 31 23.62 7.16 -7.60
C GLY A 31 22.11 7.38 -7.49
N ILE A 32 21.52 8.22 -8.35
CA ILE A 32 20.06 8.33 -8.43
C ILE A 32 19.49 7.04 -9.00
N TYR A 33 20.13 6.46 -10.00
CA TYR A 33 19.76 5.15 -10.53
C TYR A 33 19.79 4.06 -9.44
N GLU A 34 20.82 4.03 -8.60
CA GLU A 34 20.92 3.10 -7.48
C GLU A 34 19.76 3.25 -6.49
N GLN A 35 19.38 4.46 -6.15
CA GLN A 35 18.23 4.72 -5.29
C GLN A 35 16.94 4.23 -5.93
N TRP A 36 16.68 4.59 -7.17
CA TRP A 36 15.48 4.20 -7.91
C TRP A 36 15.43 2.70 -8.15
N SER A 37 16.53 2.04 -8.48
CA SER A 37 16.56 0.62 -8.86
C SER A 37 16.19 -0.35 -7.72
N GLN A 38 16.27 0.09 -6.47
CA GLN A 38 15.80 -0.67 -5.31
C GLN A 38 14.37 -0.32 -4.88
N ALA A 39 13.77 0.71 -5.46
CA ALA A 39 12.44 1.15 -5.14
C ALA A 39 11.38 0.31 -5.86
N MET A 40 10.20 0.13 -5.23
CA MET A 40 9.07 -0.56 -5.87
C MET A 40 8.61 0.10 -7.16
N MET A 41 8.87 1.41 -7.35
CA MET A 41 8.61 2.12 -8.61
C MET A 41 9.34 1.50 -9.80
N SER A 42 10.58 1.02 -9.61
CA SER A 42 11.34 0.33 -10.66
C SER A 42 10.92 -1.12 -10.86
N GLN A 43 10.10 -1.64 -9.96
CA GLN A 43 9.65 -3.04 -9.93
C GLN A 43 8.13 -3.17 -10.10
N ALA A 44 7.41 -2.06 -10.37
CA ALA A 44 5.96 -2.02 -10.41
C ALA A 44 5.31 -2.99 -11.42
N TYR A 45 6.08 -3.48 -12.39
CA TYR A 45 5.66 -4.50 -13.33
C TYR A 45 6.39 -5.84 -13.14
N THR A 46 7.61 -5.82 -12.62
CA THR A 46 8.47 -7.01 -12.48
C THR A 46 8.39 -7.66 -11.10
N HIS A 47 7.69 -7.04 -10.17
CA HIS A 47 7.47 -7.60 -8.84
C HIS A 47 6.52 -8.81 -8.94
N HIS A 48 6.86 -9.90 -8.27
CA HIS A 48 6.16 -11.18 -8.38
C HIS A 48 4.65 -11.10 -8.19
N TRP A 49 4.23 -10.37 -7.19
CA TRP A 49 2.82 -10.24 -6.86
C TRP A 49 2.03 -9.52 -7.96
N ASP A 50 2.45 -8.31 -8.33
CA ASP A 50 1.78 -7.52 -9.37
C ASP A 50 1.73 -8.28 -10.70
N GLU A 51 2.82 -8.96 -11.06
CA GLU A 51 2.91 -9.77 -12.27
C GLU A 51 1.91 -10.93 -12.27
N ILE A 52 1.87 -11.70 -11.17
CA ILE A 52 1.00 -12.88 -11.06
C ILE A 52 -0.47 -12.46 -11.06
N GLU A 53 -0.85 -11.45 -10.29
CA GLU A 53 -2.23 -10.94 -10.31
C GLU A 53 -2.64 -10.46 -11.70
N TYR A 54 -1.77 -9.72 -12.37
CA TYR A 54 -2.05 -9.23 -13.70
C TYR A 54 -2.24 -10.36 -14.70
N PHE A 55 -1.27 -11.28 -14.82
CA PHE A 55 -1.29 -12.33 -15.83
C PHE A 55 -2.19 -13.53 -15.52
N ASP A 56 -2.33 -13.88 -14.25
CA ASP A 56 -3.06 -15.07 -13.85
C ASP A 56 -4.50 -14.79 -13.39
N LEU A 57 -4.84 -13.52 -13.07
CA LEU A 57 -6.20 -13.12 -12.71
C LEU A 57 -6.80 -12.11 -13.68
N ALA A 58 -6.17 -10.94 -13.85
CA ALA A 58 -6.77 -9.83 -14.58
C ALA A 58 -6.86 -10.10 -16.10
N VAL A 59 -5.79 -10.57 -16.73
CA VAL A 59 -5.76 -10.89 -18.17
C VAL A 59 -6.79 -11.97 -18.50
N PRO A 60 -6.83 -13.14 -17.82
CA PRO A 60 -7.85 -14.15 -18.07
C PRO A 60 -9.29 -13.64 -17.87
N HIS A 61 -9.51 -12.75 -16.89
CA HIS A 61 -10.82 -12.14 -16.72
C HIS A 61 -11.22 -11.31 -17.95
N SER A 62 -10.29 -10.52 -18.48
CA SER A 62 -10.55 -9.70 -19.69
C SER A 62 -10.81 -10.51 -20.96
N GLU A 63 -10.38 -11.77 -21.01
CA GLU A 63 -10.65 -12.69 -22.12
C GLU A 63 -12.09 -13.23 -22.11
N VAL A 64 -12.66 -13.40 -20.92
CA VAL A 64 -14.04 -13.90 -20.77
C VAL A 64 -15.06 -12.77 -20.61
N ASP A 65 -14.65 -11.61 -20.13
CA ASP A 65 -15.46 -10.40 -20.04
C ASP A 65 -14.80 -9.23 -20.80
N PRO A 66 -15.21 -8.97 -22.06
CA PRO A 66 -14.65 -7.90 -22.86
C PRO A 66 -14.80 -6.49 -22.24
N PHE A 67 -15.76 -6.29 -21.33
CA PHE A 67 -15.93 -5.02 -20.62
C PHE A 67 -14.71 -4.71 -19.72
N MET A 68 -14.03 -5.76 -19.22
CA MET A 68 -12.84 -5.62 -18.40
C MET A 68 -11.57 -5.27 -19.19
N LYS A 69 -11.59 -5.44 -20.52
CA LYS A 69 -10.38 -5.30 -21.35
C LYS A 69 -9.67 -3.96 -21.18
N GLU A 70 -10.44 -2.86 -21.21
CA GLU A 70 -9.86 -1.53 -21.09
C GLU A 70 -9.29 -1.27 -19.70
N ALA A 71 -9.94 -1.76 -18.66
CA ALA A 71 -9.45 -1.65 -17.28
C ALA A 71 -8.14 -2.42 -17.09
N VAL A 72 -8.09 -3.66 -17.60
CA VAL A 72 -6.90 -4.54 -17.50
C VAL A 72 -5.73 -3.97 -18.31
N ASP A 73 -5.98 -3.48 -19.53
CA ASP A 73 -4.97 -2.75 -20.29
C ASP A 73 -4.47 -1.51 -19.52
N GLY A 74 -5.39 -0.81 -18.83
CA GLY A 74 -5.13 0.37 -18.03
C GLY A 74 -4.21 0.16 -16.84
N CYS A 75 -4.14 -1.05 -16.25
CA CYS A 75 -3.18 -1.37 -15.19
C CYS A 75 -1.74 -0.97 -15.60
N ASN A 76 -1.42 -1.18 -16.89
CA ASN A 76 -0.11 -0.85 -17.44
C ASN A 76 0.14 0.67 -17.55
N GLY A 77 -0.89 1.49 -17.49
CA GLY A 77 -0.73 2.96 -17.44
C GLY A 77 0.04 3.44 -16.21
N CYS A 78 -0.01 2.67 -15.11
CA CYS A 78 0.74 2.91 -13.88
C CYS A 78 1.91 1.93 -13.68
N HIS A 79 1.74 0.63 -14.02
CA HIS A 79 2.72 -0.42 -13.71
C HIS A 79 3.77 -0.60 -14.81
N ALA A 80 3.39 -0.47 -16.07
CA ALA A 80 4.27 -0.56 -17.24
C ALA A 80 4.00 0.58 -18.25
N PRO A 81 4.18 1.86 -17.86
CA PRO A 81 3.73 3.00 -18.67
C PRO A 81 4.31 3.04 -20.09
N LEU A 82 5.57 2.60 -20.27
CA LEU A 82 6.20 2.58 -21.59
C LEU A 82 5.56 1.54 -22.51
N ALA A 83 5.15 0.37 -21.95
CA ALA A 83 4.41 -0.62 -22.72
C ALA A 83 3.00 -0.14 -23.08
N TYR A 84 2.31 0.52 -22.14
CA TYR A 84 1.00 1.14 -22.37
C TYR A 84 1.05 2.17 -23.49
N MET A 85 1.97 3.11 -23.39
CA MET A 85 2.17 4.15 -24.39
C MET A 85 2.67 3.59 -25.72
N GLY A 86 3.39 2.48 -25.70
CA GLY A 86 3.86 1.76 -26.89
C GLY A 86 2.79 0.89 -27.58
N GLY A 87 1.66 0.65 -26.92
CA GLY A 87 0.55 -0.16 -27.43
C GLY A 87 0.84 -1.67 -27.43
N THR A 88 1.79 -2.15 -26.60
CA THR A 88 2.06 -3.57 -26.41
C THR A 88 1.29 -4.07 -25.20
N LEU A 89 0.07 -4.61 -25.41
CA LEU A 89 -0.88 -4.96 -24.35
C LEU A 89 -1.61 -6.29 -24.65
N PRO A 90 -1.60 -7.27 -23.74
CA PRO A 90 -0.75 -7.29 -22.54
C PRO A 90 0.73 -7.24 -22.92
N PRO A 91 1.60 -6.65 -22.07
CA PRO A 91 3.04 -6.70 -22.31
C PRO A 91 3.56 -8.15 -22.21
N PRO A 92 4.71 -8.48 -22.80
CA PRO A 92 5.38 -9.77 -22.54
C PRO A 92 5.66 -9.94 -21.05
N ARG A 93 5.66 -11.19 -20.56
CA ARG A 93 6.02 -11.45 -19.15
C ARG A 93 7.44 -10.97 -18.86
N PRO A 94 7.77 -10.61 -17.60
CA PRO A 94 9.07 -10.05 -17.23
C PRO A 94 10.29 -10.87 -17.68
N GLU A 95 10.19 -12.19 -17.74
CA GLU A 95 11.27 -13.08 -18.17
C GLU A 95 11.65 -12.88 -19.64
N GLU A 96 10.71 -12.44 -20.47
CA GLU A 96 10.93 -12.19 -21.90
C GLU A 96 11.70 -10.90 -22.18
N LYS A 97 11.94 -10.09 -21.14
CA LYS A 97 12.63 -8.79 -21.20
C LYS A 97 12.12 -7.86 -22.30
N SER A 98 11.24 -6.99 -21.92
CA SER A 98 10.62 -6.00 -22.81
C SER A 98 10.73 -4.59 -22.23
N MET A 99 10.19 -3.60 -22.94
CA MET A 99 10.07 -2.24 -22.42
C MET A 99 9.25 -2.17 -21.12
N ALA A 100 8.38 -3.13 -20.86
CA ALA A 100 7.60 -3.20 -19.62
C ALA A 100 8.49 -3.36 -18.39
N ASN A 101 9.66 -4.01 -18.51
CA ASN A 101 10.60 -4.20 -17.42
C ASN A 101 11.24 -2.91 -16.90
N GLU A 102 11.10 -1.80 -17.63
CA GLU A 102 11.47 -0.47 -17.12
C GLU A 102 10.50 0.03 -16.03
N SER A 103 9.30 -0.59 -15.91
CA SER A 103 8.28 -0.21 -14.92
C SER A 103 8.04 1.32 -14.93
N VAL A 104 8.01 1.99 -13.78
CA VAL A 104 7.96 3.45 -13.69
C VAL A 104 9.39 4.00 -13.79
N SER A 105 9.86 4.17 -15.03
CA SER A 105 11.23 4.60 -15.32
C SER A 105 11.47 6.09 -15.08
N CYS A 106 12.75 6.50 -15.19
CA CYS A 106 13.15 7.91 -15.09
C CYS A 106 12.35 8.79 -16.05
N GLU A 107 12.18 8.34 -17.28
CA GLU A 107 11.46 9.08 -18.34
C GLU A 107 9.98 9.29 -18.01
N VAL A 108 9.34 8.32 -17.38
CA VAL A 108 7.92 8.48 -16.99
C VAL A 108 7.74 9.67 -16.07
N CYS A 109 8.61 9.83 -15.05
CA CYS A 109 8.52 10.95 -14.12
C CYS A 109 9.02 12.28 -14.74
N HIS A 110 10.16 12.24 -15.43
CA HIS A 110 10.83 13.45 -15.90
C HIS A 110 10.32 13.98 -17.25
N LEU A 111 9.30 13.39 -17.85
CA LEU A 111 8.62 13.89 -19.04
C LEU A 111 7.16 14.31 -18.75
N VAL A 112 6.60 13.96 -17.59
CA VAL A 112 5.25 14.39 -17.20
C VAL A 112 5.24 15.90 -16.94
N GLN A 113 4.25 16.59 -17.53
CA GLN A 113 4.14 18.04 -17.46
C GLN A 113 2.99 18.52 -16.59
N ARG A 114 1.88 17.81 -16.54
CA ARG A 114 0.67 18.18 -15.79
C ARG A 114 -0.27 16.99 -15.65
N ALA A 115 -1.24 17.10 -14.75
CA ALA A 115 -2.40 16.21 -14.73
C ALA A 115 -3.40 16.56 -15.84
N THR A 116 -4.19 15.58 -16.25
CA THR A 116 -5.30 15.72 -17.21
C THR A 116 -6.66 15.43 -16.60
N ALA A 117 -6.71 15.21 -15.29
CA ALA A 117 -7.94 15.11 -14.50
C ALA A 117 -7.78 15.81 -13.14
N ASP A 118 -8.90 16.23 -12.56
CA ASP A 118 -8.98 16.80 -11.22
C ASP A 118 -10.17 16.15 -10.48
N PRO A 119 -9.95 15.37 -9.42
CA PRO A 119 -8.64 14.94 -8.92
C PRO A 119 -7.89 14.05 -9.94
N PRO A 120 -6.54 13.97 -9.86
CA PRO A 120 -5.75 13.08 -10.71
C PRO A 120 -6.10 11.63 -10.40
N VAL A 121 -6.19 10.79 -11.43
CA VAL A 121 -6.67 9.41 -11.35
C VAL A 121 -6.25 8.61 -12.58
N ASN A 122 -6.04 7.32 -12.45
CA ASN A 122 -5.89 6.38 -13.56
C ASN A 122 -4.93 6.89 -14.65
N TYR A 123 -3.65 7.14 -14.29
CA TYR A 123 -2.62 7.63 -15.21
C TYR A 123 -3.03 8.87 -16.02
N SER A 124 -3.85 9.76 -15.41
CA SER A 124 -4.34 11.01 -16.03
C SER A 124 -3.25 12.10 -16.10
N TYR A 125 -2.16 11.85 -16.80
CA TYR A 125 -1.07 12.80 -16.98
C TYR A 125 -0.84 13.12 -18.46
N PHE A 126 -0.30 14.29 -18.72
CA PHE A 126 0.23 14.68 -20.01
C PHE A 126 1.74 14.45 -20.01
N ILE A 127 2.21 13.70 -20.99
CA ILE A 127 3.61 13.38 -21.20
C ILE A 127 3.96 13.55 -22.67
N GLU A 128 5.16 14.05 -22.93
CA GLU A 128 5.68 14.23 -24.30
C GLU A 128 7.15 13.81 -24.35
N PRO A 129 7.48 12.72 -25.04
CA PRO A 129 8.86 12.27 -25.23
C PRO A 129 9.71 13.32 -25.91
N GLY A 130 10.96 13.48 -25.49
CA GLY A 130 11.86 14.42 -26.09
C GLY A 130 13.14 14.68 -25.29
N ARG A 131 13.95 15.60 -25.75
CA ARG A 131 15.22 15.95 -25.10
C ARG A 131 15.07 16.82 -23.86
N THR A 132 13.91 17.44 -23.64
CA THR A 132 13.65 18.22 -22.43
C THR A 132 13.25 17.29 -21.30
N LYS A 133 13.97 17.34 -20.19
CA LYS A 133 13.63 16.65 -18.95
C LYS A 133 13.19 17.65 -17.91
N TYR A 134 12.08 17.40 -17.25
CA TYR A 134 11.55 18.29 -16.23
C TYR A 134 12.13 17.98 -14.86
N SER A 135 12.36 19.01 -14.09
CA SER A 135 12.85 18.95 -12.72
C SER A 135 11.99 19.85 -11.82
N GLY A 136 11.75 19.42 -10.59
CA GLY A 136 11.15 20.32 -9.58
C GLY A 136 12.07 21.43 -9.10
N ARG A 137 13.35 21.42 -9.51
CA ARG A 137 14.37 22.40 -9.18
C ARG A 137 14.76 23.19 -10.43
N GLU A 138 14.98 24.50 -10.27
CA GLU A 138 15.54 25.30 -11.33
C GLU A 138 16.97 24.83 -11.63
N PRO A 139 17.31 24.61 -12.92
CA PRO A 139 18.64 24.16 -13.29
C PRO A 139 19.68 25.30 -13.17
N GLU A 140 20.69 25.09 -12.35
CA GLU A 140 21.84 26.00 -12.25
C GLU A 140 22.81 25.84 -13.45
N ILE A 141 22.82 24.63 -14.03
CA ILE A 141 23.71 24.25 -15.15
C ILE A 141 22.90 23.46 -16.15
N GLN A 142 23.06 23.71 -17.43
CA GLN A 142 22.46 22.90 -18.48
C GLN A 142 23.29 21.65 -18.76
N SER A 143 22.61 20.55 -18.99
CA SER A 143 23.24 19.29 -19.34
C SER A 143 23.64 19.28 -20.84
N PRO A 144 24.82 18.72 -21.19
CA PRO A 144 25.15 18.48 -22.59
C PRO A 144 24.32 17.37 -23.24
N ALA A 145 23.73 16.49 -22.45
CA ALA A 145 22.98 15.31 -22.93
C ALA A 145 21.51 15.66 -23.22
N HIS A 146 20.88 16.50 -22.38
CA HIS A 146 19.46 16.87 -22.52
C HIS A 146 19.21 18.28 -22.00
N LYS A 147 18.14 18.92 -22.45
CA LYS A 147 17.67 20.19 -21.90
C LYS A 147 17.00 19.92 -20.55
N ILE A 148 17.16 20.81 -19.58
CA ILE A 148 16.53 20.77 -18.30
C ILE A 148 15.60 21.97 -18.16
N GLU A 149 14.34 21.72 -17.78
CA GLU A 149 13.38 22.79 -17.48
C GLU A 149 12.74 22.52 -16.10
N GLN A 150 12.50 23.61 -15.36
CA GLN A 150 11.74 23.51 -14.12
C GLN A 150 10.27 23.26 -14.43
N ASN A 151 9.67 22.33 -13.70
CA ASN A 151 8.24 22.12 -13.68
C ASN A 151 7.76 21.91 -12.24
N ASP A 152 7.02 22.88 -11.72
CA ASP A 152 6.53 22.85 -10.34
C ASP A 152 5.48 21.76 -10.11
N PHE A 153 4.88 21.22 -11.16
CA PHE A 153 3.98 20.07 -11.05
C PHE A 153 4.64 18.85 -10.37
N LEU A 154 5.93 18.63 -10.62
CA LEU A 154 6.68 17.54 -9.99
C LEU A 154 6.83 17.71 -8.46
N LYS A 155 6.53 18.88 -7.92
CA LYS A 155 6.53 19.14 -6.46
C LYS A 155 5.15 18.96 -5.84
N THR A 156 4.13 18.75 -6.65
CA THR A 156 2.75 18.62 -6.17
C THR A 156 2.41 17.16 -5.82
N THR A 157 1.41 16.98 -5.00
CA THR A 157 0.88 15.64 -4.69
C THR A 157 -0.01 15.09 -5.80
N GLU A 158 -0.53 15.97 -6.64
CA GLU A 158 -1.27 15.65 -7.86
C GLU A 158 -0.41 14.87 -8.84
N PHE A 159 0.90 15.11 -8.86
CA PHE A 159 1.86 14.31 -9.62
C PHE A 159 1.81 12.84 -9.17
N CYS A 160 1.85 12.57 -7.87
CA CYS A 160 1.74 11.21 -7.32
C CYS A 160 0.34 10.62 -7.54
N GLY A 161 -0.70 11.45 -7.38
CA GLY A 161 -2.10 11.06 -7.51
C GLY A 161 -2.49 10.51 -8.88
N ASN A 162 -1.73 10.81 -9.93
CA ASN A 162 -1.98 10.23 -11.25
C ASN A 162 -1.97 8.70 -11.27
N CYS A 163 -1.19 8.07 -10.38
CA CYS A 163 -1.08 6.62 -10.25
C CYS A 163 -1.54 6.13 -8.87
N HIS A 164 -1.45 6.98 -7.82
CA HIS A 164 -1.84 6.62 -6.46
C HIS A 164 -3.29 6.98 -6.10
N ASN A 165 -4.12 7.26 -7.11
CA ASN A 165 -5.56 7.25 -7.07
C ASN A 165 -6.07 6.40 -8.25
N GLU A 166 -6.95 5.45 -7.97
CA GLU A 166 -7.52 4.57 -8.97
C GLU A 166 -9.03 4.42 -8.78
N MET A 167 -9.74 4.57 -9.87
CA MET A 167 -11.17 4.29 -9.95
C MET A 167 -11.37 3.15 -10.93
N ASN A 168 -12.07 2.10 -10.49
CA ASN A 168 -12.36 0.96 -11.34
C ASN A 168 -13.49 1.25 -12.35
N PRO A 169 -13.79 0.34 -13.29
CA PRO A 169 -14.83 0.54 -14.31
C PRO A 169 -16.24 0.81 -13.77
N TYR A 170 -16.48 0.46 -12.52
CA TYR A 170 -17.79 0.66 -11.85
C TYR A 170 -17.87 1.95 -11.05
N GLY A 171 -16.86 2.82 -11.15
CA GLY A 171 -16.82 4.10 -10.46
C GLY A 171 -16.47 4.01 -8.98
N ILE A 172 -15.88 2.90 -8.55
CA ILE A 172 -15.43 2.68 -7.17
C ILE A 172 -13.96 3.12 -7.04
N TRP A 173 -13.67 3.96 -6.03
CA TRP A 173 -12.30 4.31 -5.66
C TRP A 173 -11.62 3.11 -4.99
N VAL A 174 -10.86 2.34 -5.76
CA VAL A 174 -10.13 1.17 -5.28
C VAL A 174 -8.73 1.51 -4.75
N LYS A 175 -8.16 2.63 -5.17
CA LYS A 175 -6.99 3.25 -4.53
C LYS A 175 -7.24 4.75 -4.39
N SER A 176 -6.94 5.31 -3.22
CA SER A 176 -7.22 6.71 -2.91
C SER A 176 -6.15 7.37 -2.03
N THR A 177 -4.92 6.89 -2.08
CA THR A 177 -3.85 7.33 -1.17
C THR A 177 -3.62 8.84 -1.20
N GLN A 178 -3.62 9.47 -2.39
CA GLN A 178 -3.44 10.92 -2.50
C GLN A 178 -4.69 11.67 -2.01
N LEU A 179 -5.89 11.14 -2.24
CA LEU A 179 -7.13 11.73 -1.74
C LEU A 179 -7.21 11.64 -0.22
N GLU A 180 -6.85 10.50 0.38
CA GLU A 180 -6.76 10.32 1.83
C GLU A 180 -5.82 11.36 2.47
N TRP A 181 -4.68 11.62 1.82
CA TRP A 181 -3.75 12.66 2.22
C TRP A 181 -4.38 14.06 2.08
N LYS A 182 -5.02 14.36 0.95
CA LYS A 182 -5.60 15.67 0.63
C LYS A 182 -6.70 16.06 1.63
N GLU A 183 -7.51 15.11 2.03
CA GLU A 183 -8.58 15.30 3.02
C GLU A 183 -8.05 15.34 4.46
N GLY A 184 -6.89 14.75 4.68
CA GLY A 184 -6.25 14.61 5.98
C GLY A 184 -5.57 15.88 6.51
N PRO A 185 -5.05 15.84 7.75
CA PRO A 185 -4.37 16.99 8.37
C PRO A 185 -3.07 17.37 7.65
N TYR A 186 -2.31 16.39 7.15
CA TYR A 186 -1.04 16.65 6.46
C TYR A 186 -1.24 17.42 5.14
N GLY A 187 -2.33 17.15 4.41
CA GLY A 187 -2.70 17.92 3.23
C GLY A 187 -3.01 19.38 3.55
N LYS A 188 -3.74 19.62 4.65
CA LYS A 188 -4.06 20.96 5.13
C LYS A 188 -2.82 21.74 5.60
N GLU A 189 -1.81 21.05 6.11
CA GLU A 189 -0.54 21.61 6.56
C GLU A 189 0.47 21.77 5.42
N GLY A 190 0.18 21.26 4.23
CA GLY A 190 1.08 21.33 3.07
C GLY A 190 2.29 20.40 3.15
N VAL A 191 2.26 19.37 4.02
CA VAL A 191 3.30 18.33 4.08
C VAL A 191 3.05 17.33 2.95
N THR A 192 3.85 17.42 1.89
CA THR A 192 3.63 16.63 0.66
C THR A 192 4.15 15.20 0.77
N CYS A 193 3.76 14.35 -0.20
CA CYS A 193 4.25 12.97 -0.33
C CYS A 193 5.78 12.89 -0.35
N HIS A 194 6.42 13.88 -1.00
CA HIS A 194 7.86 13.95 -1.13
C HIS A 194 8.60 14.06 0.21
N GLU A 195 8.00 14.71 1.23
CA GLU A 195 8.67 14.88 2.54
C GLU A 195 8.94 13.53 3.22
N CYS A 196 8.09 12.54 2.97
CA CYS A 196 8.21 11.21 3.56
C CYS A 196 8.80 10.15 2.60
N HIS A 197 8.45 10.20 1.31
CA HIS A 197 8.83 9.16 0.34
C HIS A 197 10.05 9.53 -0.51
N MET A 198 10.39 10.82 -0.59
CA MET A 198 11.58 11.35 -1.22
C MET A 198 12.29 12.30 -0.25
N PRO A 199 12.83 11.80 0.87
CA PRO A 199 13.44 12.67 1.89
C PRO A 199 14.60 13.46 1.30
N ARG A 200 14.90 14.60 1.93
CA ARG A 200 16.05 15.43 1.51
C ARG A 200 17.35 14.84 2.05
N GLY A 201 18.39 14.93 1.26
CA GLY A 201 19.73 14.51 1.64
C GLY A 201 20.81 15.21 0.85
N GLU A 202 22.03 15.13 1.35
CA GLU A 202 23.20 15.59 0.61
C GLU A 202 23.54 14.56 -0.47
N TYR A 203 23.53 15.01 -1.73
CA TYR A 203 23.77 14.10 -2.85
C TYR A 203 24.30 14.80 -4.10
N GLN A 204 25.13 14.07 -4.86
CA GLN A 204 25.61 14.51 -6.17
C GLN A 204 24.61 14.11 -7.27
N MET A 205 24.03 15.09 -7.95
CA MET A 205 22.98 14.86 -8.95
C MET A 205 23.48 14.05 -10.16
N ALA A 206 24.73 14.32 -10.62
CA ALA A 206 25.30 13.67 -11.78
C ALA A 206 26.80 13.51 -11.59
N LEU A 207 27.42 12.57 -12.33
CA LEU A 207 28.87 12.46 -12.42
C LEU A 207 29.46 13.82 -12.83
N MET A 208 30.49 14.25 -12.12
CA MET A 208 31.13 15.57 -12.29
C MET A 208 30.22 16.78 -12.02
N GLY A 209 28.99 16.54 -11.54
CA GLY A 209 28.07 17.59 -11.14
C GLY A 209 28.32 18.07 -9.71
N LYS A 210 27.62 19.14 -9.35
CA LYS A 210 27.65 19.71 -8.00
C LYS A 210 26.92 18.77 -7.01
N THR A 211 27.43 18.69 -5.78
CA THR A 211 26.73 18.11 -4.64
C THR A 211 25.79 19.16 -4.03
N TYR A 212 24.56 18.78 -3.76
CA TYR A 212 23.55 19.60 -3.11
C TYR A 212 23.21 18.99 -1.74
N SER A 213 22.99 19.82 -0.75
CA SER A 213 22.65 19.39 0.61
C SER A 213 21.17 19.02 0.79
N ASP A 214 20.33 19.36 -0.18
CA ASP A 214 18.87 19.29 -0.11
C ASP A 214 18.24 18.54 -1.29
N MET A 215 18.95 17.58 -1.88
CA MET A 215 18.43 16.75 -2.97
C MET A 215 17.29 15.86 -2.49
N ARG A 216 16.26 15.72 -3.31
CA ARG A 216 15.24 14.70 -3.11
C ARG A 216 15.79 13.33 -3.49
N LEU A 217 15.88 12.44 -2.49
CA LEU A 217 16.34 11.07 -2.70
C LEU A 217 15.22 10.24 -3.38
N HIS A 218 15.61 9.40 -4.35
CA HIS A 218 14.69 8.61 -5.16
C HIS A 218 14.47 7.21 -4.56
N LEU A 219 14.34 7.12 -3.24
CA LEU A 219 14.20 5.86 -2.50
C LEU A 219 12.77 5.31 -2.55
N PHE A 220 11.78 6.17 -2.51
CA PHE A 220 10.35 5.84 -2.56
C PHE A 220 9.91 4.73 -1.58
N HIS A 221 10.58 4.61 -0.42
CA HIS A 221 10.26 3.61 0.58
C HIS A 221 8.79 3.71 1.02
N GLY A 222 8.12 2.58 1.08
CA GLY A 222 6.70 2.45 1.42
C GLY A 222 6.41 1.15 2.19
N ALA A 223 5.27 0.55 1.90
CA ALA A 223 4.75 -0.60 2.63
C ALA A 223 5.61 -1.89 2.52
N HIS A 224 6.46 -2.00 1.50
CA HIS A 224 7.41 -3.11 1.33
C HIS A 224 8.69 -2.96 2.16
N ASP A 225 8.91 -1.80 2.77
CA ASP A 225 10.09 -1.56 3.60
C ASP A 225 9.74 -1.67 5.09
N PRO A 226 10.22 -2.71 5.80
CA PRO A 226 9.97 -2.87 7.23
C PRO A 226 10.46 -1.68 8.06
N GLY A 227 11.53 -1.01 7.63
CA GLY A 227 12.04 0.21 8.29
C GLY A 227 11.08 1.39 8.16
N LYS A 228 10.33 1.46 7.07
CA LYS A 228 9.30 2.47 6.83
C LYS A 228 8.00 2.16 7.57
N VAL A 229 7.63 0.90 7.66
CA VAL A 229 6.39 0.44 8.34
C VAL A 229 6.51 0.52 9.85
N ARG A 230 7.67 0.14 10.40
CA ARG A 230 7.91 0.08 11.85
C ARG A 230 7.77 1.46 12.51
N GLY A 231 6.94 1.51 13.58
CA GLY A 231 6.69 2.70 14.37
C GLY A 231 5.86 3.77 13.66
N THR A 232 5.12 3.42 12.58
CA THR A 232 4.17 4.35 11.94
C THR A 232 2.94 4.60 12.80
N ILE A 233 2.50 3.59 13.52
CA ILE A 233 1.39 3.66 14.48
C ILE A 233 1.97 3.57 15.89
N GLU A 234 1.73 4.57 16.70
CA GLU A 234 2.05 4.52 18.14
C GLU A 234 1.03 3.63 18.84
N LEU A 235 1.51 2.75 19.72
CA LEU A 235 0.69 1.77 20.43
C LEU A 235 0.85 1.97 21.94
N ARG A 236 -0.26 1.97 22.67
CA ARG A 236 -0.27 2.04 24.13
C ARG A 236 -1.33 1.13 24.70
N ILE A 237 -0.99 0.32 25.70
CA ILE A 237 -1.94 -0.51 26.46
C ILE A 237 -1.91 -0.12 27.93
N GLU A 238 -3.09 0.05 28.53
CA GLU A 238 -3.27 0.39 29.94
C GLU A 238 -4.40 -0.45 30.55
N PRO A 239 -4.22 -1.04 31.75
CA PRO A 239 -5.29 -1.67 32.51
C PRO A 239 -6.10 -0.63 33.30
N ASP A 240 -7.37 -0.93 33.56
CA ASP A 240 -8.24 -0.13 34.46
C ASP A 240 -7.88 -0.33 35.94
N ILE A 241 -7.39 -1.53 36.29
CA ILE A 241 -6.89 -1.84 37.64
C ILE A 241 -5.51 -2.49 37.52
N ARG A 242 -4.66 -2.25 38.55
CA ARG A 242 -3.28 -2.78 38.58
C ARG A 242 -3.07 -3.88 39.59
N LEU A 243 -4.07 -4.16 40.39
CA LEU A 243 -4.10 -5.21 41.42
C LEU A 243 -5.42 -5.95 41.27
N ALA A 244 -5.39 -7.27 41.12
CA ALA A 244 -6.58 -8.08 40.86
C ALA A 244 -6.51 -9.45 41.55
N GLU A 245 -7.67 -10.01 41.87
CA GLU A 245 -7.82 -11.37 42.43
C GLU A 245 -8.16 -12.37 41.29
N PRO A 246 -7.84 -13.67 41.45
CA PRO A 246 -8.33 -14.71 40.56
C PRO A 246 -9.86 -14.67 40.43
N GLY A 247 -10.37 -14.75 39.21
CA GLY A 247 -11.80 -14.64 38.90
C GLY A 247 -12.31 -13.22 38.74
N GLU A 248 -11.51 -12.20 39.05
CA GLU A 248 -11.84 -10.78 38.80
C GLU A 248 -11.71 -10.42 37.31
N THR A 249 -12.40 -9.37 36.90
CA THR A 249 -12.34 -8.88 35.52
C THR A 249 -11.48 -7.63 35.43
N VAL A 250 -10.53 -7.64 34.51
CA VAL A 250 -9.68 -6.51 34.18
C VAL A 250 -9.98 -6.04 32.74
N VAL A 251 -10.07 -4.74 32.52
CA VAL A 251 -10.26 -4.15 31.20
C VAL A 251 -8.96 -3.51 30.73
N PHE A 252 -8.37 -4.05 29.68
CA PHE A 252 -7.23 -3.43 29.01
C PHE A 252 -7.71 -2.55 27.90
N THR A 253 -7.29 -1.28 27.91
CA THR A 253 -7.56 -0.32 26.84
C THR A 253 -6.31 -0.17 25.98
N VAL A 254 -6.44 -0.40 24.68
CA VAL A 254 -5.36 -0.23 23.70
C VAL A 254 -5.67 0.96 22.82
N ALA A 255 -4.78 1.93 22.80
CA ALA A 255 -4.83 3.09 21.91
C ALA A 255 -3.81 2.93 20.79
N LEU A 256 -4.27 3.15 19.54
CA LEU A 256 -3.47 3.10 18.33
C LEU A 256 -3.54 4.48 17.67
N PHE A 257 -2.42 5.19 17.64
CA PHE A 257 -2.34 6.54 17.08
C PHE A 257 -1.51 6.56 15.80
N ASN A 258 -2.14 6.95 14.70
CA ASN A 258 -1.44 7.12 13.41
C ASN A 258 -0.65 8.43 13.41
N GLN A 259 0.59 8.35 13.86
CA GLN A 259 1.46 9.51 14.05
C GLN A 259 2.22 9.89 12.78
N LYS A 260 2.61 8.91 11.95
CA LYS A 260 3.64 9.13 10.93
C LYS A 260 3.17 8.92 9.50
N THR A 261 1.96 8.43 9.26
CA THR A 261 1.46 8.31 7.88
C THR A 261 0.55 9.48 7.55
N GLY A 262 0.78 10.12 6.41
CA GLY A 262 -0.04 11.23 5.93
C GLY A 262 -1.37 10.80 5.31
N HIS A 263 -1.64 9.51 5.29
CA HIS A 263 -2.80 8.83 4.72
C HIS A 263 -3.29 7.76 5.69
N LYS A 264 -4.34 7.02 5.34
CA LYS A 264 -4.81 5.89 6.17
C LYS A 264 -3.77 4.77 6.23
N PHE A 265 -3.83 3.97 7.29
CA PHE A 265 -2.99 2.80 7.48
C PHE A 265 -3.88 1.55 7.67
N PRO A 266 -3.70 0.50 6.84
CA PRO A 266 -2.92 0.47 5.59
C PRO A 266 -3.56 1.30 4.46
N THR A 267 -2.82 1.55 3.37
CA THR A 267 -3.29 2.22 2.16
C THR A 267 -2.75 1.56 0.88
N GLY A 268 -3.13 2.05 -0.29
CA GLY A 268 -2.79 1.44 -1.59
C GLY A 268 -3.75 0.29 -1.91
N SER A 269 -3.24 -0.89 -2.25
CA SER A 269 -4.02 -2.11 -2.46
C SER A 269 -4.51 -2.68 -1.13
N VAL A 270 -5.52 -2.05 -0.55
CA VAL A 270 -6.00 -2.37 0.81
C VAL A 270 -6.78 -3.69 0.88
N GLU A 271 -7.25 -4.19 -0.26
CA GLU A 271 -7.89 -5.49 -0.43
C GLU A 271 -6.96 -6.65 -0.06
N ASP A 272 -5.67 -6.50 -0.35
CA ASP A 272 -4.63 -7.50 -0.14
C ASP A 272 -3.95 -7.36 1.22
N ARG A 273 -3.94 -6.14 1.75
CA ARG A 273 -3.20 -5.78 2.95
C ARG A 273 -4.04 -5.97 4.19
N ILE A 274 -3.38 -6.42 5.25
CA ILE A 274 -4.02 -6.61 6.53
C ILE A 274 -3.14 -6.10 7.67
N ALA A 275 -3.75 -5.38 8.60
CA ALA A 275 -3.13 -5.07 9.88
C ALA A 275 -4.03 -5.58 11.01
N TRP A 276 -3.43 -6.12 12.06
CA TRP A 276 -4.20 -6.63 13.19
C TRP A 276 -3.50 -6.41 14.52
N LEU A 277 -4.31 -6.18 15.52
CA LEU A 277 -3.89 -6.03 16.91
C LEU A 277 -4.04 -7.37 17.62
N ASP A 278 -2.95 -7.86 18.17
CA ASP A 278 -2.86 -9.06 18.99
C ASP A 278 -2.53 -8.67 20.44
N VAL A 279 -3.27 -9.22 21.40
CA VAL A 279 -3.04 -8.96 22.82
C VAL A 279 -2.93 -10.27 23.57
N GLU A 280 -1.79 -10.48 24.26
CA GLU A 280 -1.49 -11.67 25.03
C GLU A 280 -1.09 -11.28 26.46
N ALA A 281 -1.66 -11.97 27.44
CA ALA A 281 -1.23 -11.90 28.82
C ALA A 281 -0.39 -13.14 29.17
N THR A 282 0.63 -12.97 30.02
CA THR A 282 1.48 -14.06 30.53
C THR A 282 1.58 -13.93 32.05
N ASP A 283 1.16 -14.96 32.77
CA ASP A 283 1.22 -14.97 34.24
C ASP A 283 2.62 -15.26 34.79
N ALA A 284 2.79 -15.20 36.09
CA ALA A 284 4.07 -15.41 36.77
C ALA A 284 4.69 -16.82 36.56
N LYS A 285 3.89 -17.80 36.14
CA LYS A 285 4.38 -19.15 35.80
C LYS A 285 4.64 -19.34 34.30
N GLY A 286 4.35 -18.31 33.49
CA GLY A 286 4.53 -18.36 32.04
C GLY A 286 3.33 -18.95 31.27
N ASN A 287 2.18 -19.12 31.90
CA ASN A 287 0.95 -19.46 31.19
C ASN A 287 0.49 -18.27 30.36
N LYS A 288 0.11 -18.55 29.11
CA LYS A 288 -0.29 -17.56 28.13
C LYS A 288 -1.80 -17.54 27.94
N TYR A 289 -2.35 -16.37 27.84
CA TYR A 289 -3.77 -16.10 27.64
C TYR A 289 -3.93 -15.14 26.50
N HIS A 290 -4.59 -15.58 25.43
CA HIS A 290 -4.98 -14.70 24.33
C HIS A 290 -6.20 -13.89 24.75
N LEU A 291 -6.14 -12.57 24.58
CA LEU A 291 -7.25 -11.66 24.89
C LEU A 291 -8.01 -11.33 23.61
N GLU A 292 -9.32 -11.54 23.63
CA GLU A 292 -10.19 -11.14 22.54
C GLU A 292 -10.68 -9.71 22.72
N VAL A 293 -10.73 -8.93 21.61
CA VAL A 293 -11.30 -7.59 21.65
C VAL A 293 -12.80 -7.63 21.96
N ASP A 294 -13.31 -6.64 22.69
CA ASP A 294 -14.73 -6.52 22.98
C ASP A 294 -15.54 -6.30 21.70
N LYS A 295 -16.54 -7.16 21.46
CA LYS A 295 -17.25 -7.27 20.17
C LYS A 295 -18.47 -6.34 20.03
N LYS A 296 -18.84 -5.61 21.07
CA LYS A 296 -20.10 -4.86 21.08
C LYS A 296 -20.07 -3.61 20.23
N GLY A 297 -20.96 -3.55 19.22
CA GLY A 297 -21.30 -2.32 18.51
C GLY A 297 -20.47 -2.03 17.27
N PHE A 298 -19.73 -2.99 16.74
CA PHE A 298 -18.99 -2.83 15.49
C PHE A 298 -19.81 -3.32 14.29
N GLU A 299 -20.21 -2.41 13.42
CA GLU A 299 -20.70 -2.76 12.09
C GLU A 299 -19.56 -3.41 11.29
N GLY A 300 -19.83 -4.51 10.57
CA GLY A 300 -18.80 -5.26 9.85
C GLY A 300 -17.85 -6.07 10.74
N GLU A 301 -18.27 -6.41 11.94
CA GLU A 301 -17.49 -7.19 12.91
C GLU A 301 -17.01 -8.52 12.32
N GLU A 302 -17.80 -9.18 11.49
CA GLU A 302 -17.48 -10.43 10.82
C GLU A 302 -16.21 -10.35 9.96
N TYR A 303 -15.89 -9.18 9.40
CA TYR A 303 -14.69 -8.98 8.58
C TYR A 303 -13.45 -8.59 9.40
N THR A 304 -13.64 -8.13 10.62
CA THR A 304 -12.58 -7.56 11.45
C THR A 304 -12.30 -8.34 12.71
N ILE A 305 -13.25 -9.14 13.21
CA ILE A 305 -13.13 -9.87 14.48
C ILE A 305 -13.55 -11.33 14.33
N SER A 306 -14.77 -11.60 13.88
CA SER A 306 -15.46 -12.88 14.01
C SER A 306 -15.48 -13.73 12.73
N GLY A 307 -15.23 -13.13 11.56
CA GLY A 307 -15.32 -13.85 10.28
C GLY A 307 -14.28 -14.96 10.13
N ASP A 308 -14.68 -16.06 9.50
CA ASP A 308 -13.80 -17.19 9.20
C ASP A 308 -12.89 -16.94 8.00
N TYR A 309 -13.28 -16.02 7.11
CA TYR A 309 -12.55 -15.69 5.89
C TYR A 309 -12.10 -14.22 5.91
N LEU A 310 -10.89 -13.96 5.36
CA LEU A 310 -10.34 -12.62 5.20
C LEU A 310 -10.60 -12.06 3.80
N ALA A 311 -10.63 -12.91 2.77
CA ALA A 311 -11.03 -12.57 1.42
C ALA A 311 -11.60 -13.79 0.70
N TYR A 312 -12.47 -13.55 -0.26
CA TYR A 312 -13.06 -14.57 -1.12
C TYR A 312 -12.91 -14.14 -2.58
N GLN A 313 -12.41 -15.03 -3.42
CA GLN A 313 -12.23 -14.74 -4.84
C GLN A 313 -13.57 -14.70 -5.56
N ASP A 314 -13.68 -13.81 -6.54
CA ASP A 314 -14.82 -13.77 -7.44
C ASP A 314 -14.88 -15.05 -8.28
N MET A 315 -16.01 -15.73 -8.19
CA MET A 315 -16.27 -16.99 -8.89
C MET A 315 -16.69 -16.78 -10.34
N ALA A 316 -16.85 -15.53 -10.79
CA ALA A 316 -17.20 -15.23 -12.18
C ALA A 316 -16.08 -15.54 -13.18
N ILE A 317 -14.85 -15.71 -12.70
CA ILE A 317 -13.71 -16.11 -13.54
C ILE A 317 -13.70 -17.63 -13.69
N PRO A 318 -13.93 -18.16 -14.89
CA PRO A 318 -14.12 -19.62 -15.12
C PRO A 318 -12.82 -20.40 -15.16
N LEU A 319 -11.74 -19.96 -14.54
CA LEU A 319 -10.42 -20.57 -14.69
C LEU A 319 -9.87 -21.12 -13.37
N LYS A 320 -8.61 -20.92 -13.11
CA LYS A 320 -7.84 -21.48 -11.98
C LYS A 320 -8.41 -21.16 -10.60
N LEU A 321 -9.27 -20.14 -10.49
CA LEU A 321 -9.81 -19.65 -9.22
C LEU A 321 -11.05 -20.39 -8.73
N ASN A 322 -11.64 -21.29 -9.54
CA ASN A 322 -12.86 -22.01 -9.16
C ASN A 322 -12.72 -22.81 -7.87
N ASP A 323 -11.53 -23.23 -7.53
CA ASP A 323 -11.24 -23.98 -6.31
C ASP A 323 -10.93 -23.09 -5.10
N PHE A 324 -10.77 -21.80 -5.28
CA PHE A 324 -10.51 -20.86 -4.21
C PHE A 324 -11.80 -20.62 -3.40
N LYS A 325 -11.74 -20.91 -2.11
CA LYS A 325 -12.89 -20.83 -1.19
C LYS A 325 -12.83 -19.65 -0.23
N GLY A 326 -11.88 -18.75 -0.45
CA GLY A 326 -11.62 -17.63 0.44
C GLY A 326 -10.35 -17.81 1.26
N VAL A 327 -9.93 -16.74 1.88
CA VAL A 327 -8.73 -16.70 2.73
C VAL A 327 -9.13 -16.96 4.17
N GLN A 328 -8.72 -18.11 4.69
CA GLN A 328 -8.93 -18.45 6.09
C GLN A 328 -8.08 -17.58 7.02
N ARG A 329 -8.49 -17.52 8.29
CA ARG A 329 -7.79 -16.73 9.31
C ARG A 329 -6.51 -17.40 9.85
N ASP A 330 -5.94 -18.38 9.16
CA ASP A 330 -4.73 -19.07 9.58
C ASP A 330 -3.60 -18.08 9.87
N GLY A 331 -3.06 -18.15 11.08
CA GLY A 331 -2.05 -17.21 11.56
C GLY A 331 -2.57 -15.89 12.14
N ILE A 332 -3.87 -15.62 12.03
CA ILE A 332 -4.53 -14.48 12.69
C ILE A 332 -5.65 -15.03 13.57
N PRO A 333 -5.43 -15.20 14.87
CA PRO A 333 -6.41 -15.81 15.79
C PRO A 333 -7.76 -15.07 15.79
N HIS A 334 -8.84 -15.83 15.99
CA HIS A 334 -10.14 -15.22 16.27
C HIS A 334 -10.05 -14.32 17.51
N GLY A 335 -10.83 -13.23 17.51
CA GLY A 335 -10.80 -12.25 18.58
C GLY A 335 -9.78 -11.13 18.37
N ASN A 336 -8.81 -11.27 17.48
CA ASN A 336 -7.92 -10.18 17.10
C ASN A 336 -8.65 -9.09 16.33
N ARG A 337 -8.35 -7.84 16.63
CA ARG A 337 -8.89 -6.69 15.91
C ARG A 337 -8.16 -6.47 14.61
N ILE A 338 -8.86 -6.56 13.47
CA ILE A 338 -8.32 -6.34 12.13
C ILE A 338 -8.66 -4.93 11.66
N PHE A 339 -7.67 -4.23 11.10
CA PHE A 339 -7.79 -2.90 10.50
C PHE A 339 -7.64 -3.03 8.99
N ARG A 340 -8.76 -2.96 8.27
CA ARG A 340 -8.84 -3.05 6.82
C ARG A 340 -10.10 -2.38 6.31
N MET A 341 -10.24 -2.29 4.99
CA MET A 341 -11.47 -1.98 4.29
C MET A 341 -11.71 -3.07 3.25
N PRO A 342 -12.68 -3.98 3.46
CA PRO A 342 -12.92 -5.08 2.52
C PRO A 342 -13.59 -4.59 1.24
N TYR A 343 -13.31 -5.26 0.13
CA TYR A 343 -13.94 -5.06 -1.17
C TYR A 343 -14.91 -6.21 -1.44
N PHE A 344 -16.00 -5.91 -2.13
CA PHE A 344 -17.03 -6.88 -2.46
C PHE A 344 -17.34 -6.87 -3.95
N ASP A 345 -17.53 -8.09 -4.50
CA ASP A 345 -18.01 -8.31 -5.86
C ASP A 345 -19.52 -8.04 -6.02
N GLU A 346 -20.06 -8.32 -7.21
CA GLU A 346 -21.50 -8.15 -7.50
C GLU A 346 -22.39 -9.07 -6.67
N GLN A 347 -21.90 -10.24 -6.27
CA GLN A 347 -22.62 -11.21 -5.46
C GLN A 347 -22.51 -10.94 -3.96
N GLY A 348 -21.72 -9.93 -3.55
CA GLY A 348 -21.46 -9.59 -2.17
C GLY A 348 -20.39 -10.46 -1.52
N ASN A 349 -19.60 -11.21 -2.31
CA ASN A 349 -18.45 -11.94 -1.79
C ASN A 349 -17.27 -10.97 -1.60
N MET A 350 -16.53 -11.17 -0.52
CA MET A 350 -15.29 -10.42 -0.31
C MET A 350 -14.26 -10.83 -1.38
N THR A 351 -13.69 -9.84 -2.07
CA THR A 351 -12.77 -10.06 -3.19
C THR A 351 -11.46 -9.30 -3.02
N ILE A 352 -10.39 -9.83 -3.61
CA ILE A 352 -9.12 -9.12 -3.81
C ILE A 352 -9.00 -8.50 -5.21
N MET A 353 -9.97 -8.76 -6.10
CA MET A 353 -9.96 -8.26 -7.47
C MET A 353 -10.49 -6.83 -7.55
N GLN A 354 -9.62 -5.85 -7.41
CA GLN A 354 -9.97 -4.42 -7.41
C GLN A 354 -10.74 -3.99 -8.68
N TRP A 355 -10.38 -4.53 -9.84
CA TRP A 355 -11.05 -4.22 -11.12
C TRP A 355 -12.49 -4.72 -11.19
N ASN A 356 -12.86 -5.73 -10.38
CA ASN A 356 -14.20 -6.32 -10.31
C ASN A 356 -14.98 -5.92 -9.06
N THR A 357 -14.44 -5.03 -8.25
CA THR A 357 -15.09 -4.54 -7.02
C THR A 357 -16.34 -3.74 -7.35
N ARG A 358 -17.47 -4.06 -6.70
CA ARG A 358 -18.77 -3.38 -6.86
C ARG A 358 -19.15 -2.51 -5.67
N SER A 359 -18.61 -2.82 -4.50
CA SER A 359 -18.83 -2.02 -3.29
C SER A 359 -17.67 -2.15 -2.31
N LEU A 360 -17.57 -1.17 -1.42
CA LEU A 360 -16.61 -1.15 -0.33
C LEU A 360 -17.34 -1.42 0.98
N GLY A 361 -16.72 -2.19 1.88
CA GLY A 361 -17.21 -2.39 3.22
C GLY A 361 -16.87 -1.24 4.17
N VAL A 362 -17.12 -1.46 5.45
CA VAL A 362 -16.78 -0.47 6.48
C VAL A 362 -15.27 -0.28 6.54
N ASP A 363 -14.85 0.98 6.55
CA ASP A 363 -13.43 1.34 6.60
C ASP A 363 -12.94 1.42 8.05
N TYR A 364 -12.27 0.35 8.49
CA TYR A 364 -11.66 0.26 9.83
C TYR A 364 -10.17 0.65 9.86
N ARG A 365 -9.61 1.11 8.75
CA ARG A 365 -8.23 1.59 8.70
C ARG A 365 -8.03 2.79 9.63
N ILE A 366 -6.80 3.02 10.03
CA ILE A 366 -6.45 4.09 10.97
C ILE A 366 -6.08 5.35 10.17
N GLY A 367 -6.90 6.39 10.25
CA GLY A 367 -6.69 7.67 9.55
C GLY A 367 -5.47 8.45 10.08
N PRO A 368 -4.93 9.40 9.28
CA PRO A 368 -3.80 10.23 9.69
C PRO A 368 -4.15 11.07 10.93
N ARG A 369 -3.31 11.00 11.96
CA ARG A 369 -3.52 11.57 13.30
C ARG A 369 -4.81 11.12 14.00
N GLU A 370 -5.39 10.03 13.55
CA GLU A 370 -6.51 9.37 14.24
C GLU A 370 -5.98 8.48 15.37
N THR A 371 -6.72 8.44 16.46
CA THR A 371 -6.55 7.46 17.54
C THR A 371 -7.72 6.49 17.51
N LYS A 372 -7.45 5.21 17.26
CA LYS A 372 -8.40 4.12 17.51
C LYS A 372 -8.20 3.63 18.93
N VAL A 373 -9.30 3.30 19.61
CA VAL A 373 -9.29 2.77 20.98
C VAL A 373 -10.05 1.47 20.99
N GLU A 374 -9.38 0.40 21.37
CA GLU A 374 -9.95 -0.94 21.47
C GLU A 374 -9.91 -1.40 22.94
N LYS A 375 -10.91 -2.17 23.36
CA LYS A 375 -11.02 -2.70 24.71
C LYS A 375 -10.97 -4.21 24.69
N PHE A 376 -10.35 -4.78 25.72
CA PHE A 376 -10.17 -6.19 25.96
C PHE A 376 -10.59 -6.48 27.38
N THR A 377 -11.81 -7.00 27.54
CA THR A 377 -12.36 -7.38 28.85
C THR A 377 -11.92 -8.80 29.17
N PHE A 378 -10.97 -8.95 30.08
CA PHE A 378 -10.38 -10.21 30.45
C PHE A 378 -10.79 -10.63 31.87
N ARG A 379 -11.53 -11.72 31.98
CA ARG A 379 -11.81 -12.35 33.26
C ARG A 379 -10.65 -13.27 33.61
N LEU A 380 -9.96 -12.99 34.70
CA LEU A 380 -8.85 -13.80 35.19
C LEU A 380 -9.34 -15.23 35.52
N PRO A 381 -8.68 -16.29 35.01
CA PRO A 381 -8.96 -17.65 35.43
C PRO A 381 -8.74 -17.80 36.95
N TYR A 382 -9.49 -18.68 37.59
CA TYR A 382 -9.29 -18.97 39.02
C TYR A 382 -7.94 -19.62 39.30
N GLU A 383 -7.36 -20.31 38.31
CA GLU A 383 -6.06 -20.99 38.37
C GLU A 383 -4.89 -20.09 37.95
N VAL A 384 -5.13 -18.81 37.67
CA VAL A 384 -4.06 -17.87 37.30
C VAL A 384 -2.99 -17.79 38.40
N ALA A 385 -1.74 -17.80 38.01
CA ALA A 385 -0.65 -17.77 38.98
C ALA A 385 -0.56 -16.40 39.69
N PRO A 386 -0.51 -16.36 41.02
CA PRO A 386 -0.25 -15.12 41.77
C PRO A 386 1.12 -14.53 41.39
N GLY A 387 1.20 -13.19 41.43
CA GLY A 387 2.39 -12.42 41.09
C GLY A 387 2.20 -11.57 39.85
N GLU A 388 3.30 -11.09 39.26
CA GLU A 388 3.28 -10.21 38.10
C GLU A 388 2.74 -10.92 36.86
N MET A 389 1.64 -10.39 36.29
CA MET A 389 1.15 -10.74 34.96
C MET A 389 1.56 -9.67 34.00
N LYS A 390 2.30 -10.05 32.96
CA LYS A 390 2.70 -9.16 31.86
C LYS A 390 1.68 -9.24 30.73
N VAL A 391 1.29 -8.10 30.18
CA VAL A 391 0.39 -8.03 29.03
C VAL A 391 1.08 -7.28 27.91
N ARG A 392 1.10 -7.91 26.73
CA ARG A 392 1.72 -7.40 25.52
C ARG A 392 0.65 -7.15 24.47
N ALA A 393 0.65 -5.95 23.90
CA ALA A 393 -0.12 -5.62 22.71
C ALA A 393 0.86 -5.47 21.53
N VAL A 394 0.53 -6.07 20.38
CA VAL A 394 1.33 -6.00 19.15
C VAL A 394 0.43 -5.63 18.01
N LEU A 395 0.80 -4.59 17.26
CA LEU A 395 0.21 -4.31 15.96
C LEU A 395 1.09 -4.95 14.88
N ASN A 396 0.51 -5.88 14.15
CA ASN A 396 1.12 -6.57 13.04
C ASN A 396 0.59 -6.02 11.71
N TYR A 397 1.39 -6.15 10.66
CA TYR A 397 1.03 -5.82 9.30
C TYR A 397 1.54 -6.92 8.35
N GLN A 398 0.74 -7.23 7.36
CA GLN A 398 1.08 -8.17 6.30
C GLN A 398 0.67 -7.56 4.96
N LEU A 399 1.61 -7.58 4.01
CA LEU A 399 1.43 -6.94 2.71
C LEU A 399 0.46 -7.73 1.84
N LEU A 400 0.60 -9.05 1.85
CA LEU A 400 -0.29 -10.01 1.20
C LEU A 400 -0.59 -11.13 2.18
N VAL A 401 -1.86 -11.44 2.40
CA VAL A 401 -2.24 -12.52 3.31
C VAL A 401 -1.72 -13.87 2.80
N LYS A 402 -1.11 -14.64 3.70
CA LYS A 402 -0.38 -15.87 3.36
C LYS A 402 -1.19 -16.88 2.52
N PRO A 403 -2.46 -17.21 2.82
CA PRO A 403 -3.21 -18.16 1.99
C PRO A 403 -3.43 -17.68 0.55
N VAL A 404 -3.51 -16.37 0.30
CA VAL A 404 -3.55 -15.83 -1.07
C VAL A 404 -2.18 -15.98 -1.73
N ALA A 405 -1.10 -15.65 -1.02
CA ALA A 405 0.26 -15.83 -1.53
C ALA A 405 0.55 -17.29 -1.91
N ASP A 406 0.13 -18.25 -1.06
CA ASP A 406 0.27 -19.69 -1.33
C ASP A 406 -0.55 -20.13 -2.56
N PHE A 407 -1.79 -19.62 -2.68
CA PHE A 407 -2.67 -19.92 -3.81
C PHE A 407 -2.11 -19.39 -5.13
N LEU A 408 -1.64 -18.16 -5.14
CA LEU A 408 -1.03 -17.51 -6.32
C LEU A 408 0.41 -17.98 -6.57
N LYS A 409 0.99 -18.74 -5.63
CA LYS A 409 2.39 -19.20 -5.68
C LYS A 409 3.43 -18.08 -5.70
N VAL A 410 3.10 -16.99 -5.04
CA VAL A 410 4.01 -15.87 -4.79
C VAL A 410 5.07 -16.31 -3.79
N PRO A 411 6.32 -15.83 -3.88
CA PRO A 411 7.35 -16.11 -2.89
C PRO A 411 6.92 -15.79 -1.45
N ALA A 412 7.33 -16.62 -0.49
CA ALA A 412 6.88 -16.54 0.90
C ALA A 412 7.20 -15.21 1.59
N GLU A 413 8.28 -14.56 1.20
CA GLU A 413 8.73 -13.26 1.70
C GLU A 413 7.70 -12.14 1.45
N GLU A 414 6.84 -12.28 0.43
CA GLU A 414 5.77 -11.30 0.14
C GLU A 414 4.66 -11.31 1.19
N SER A 415 4.56 -12.39 1.95
CA SER A 415 3.58 -12.56 3.02
C SER A 415 4.20 -12.59 4.42
N GLU A 416 5.42 -12.08 4.59
CA GLU A 416 6.03 -11.97 5.92
C GLU A 416 5.28 -10.99 6.81
N ILE A 417 5.12 -11.38 8.08
CA ILE A 417 4.48 -10.54 9.09
C ILE A 417 5.50 -9.50 9.58
N MET A 418 5.16 -8.24 9.39
CA MET A 418 5.91 -7.10 9.90
C MET A 418 5.31 -6.59 11.21
N MET A 419 6.08 -6.54 12.26
CA MET A 419 5.67 -5.87 13.49
C MET A 419 5.73 -4.35 13.27
N VAL A 420 4.57 -3.68 13.34
CA VAL A 420 4.47 -2.22 13.25
C VAL A 420 4.93 -1.58 14.55
N ASN A 421 4.38 -2.05 15.66
CA ASN A 421 4.74 -1.60 17.01
C ASN A 421 4.28 -2.59 18.07
N GLU A 422 4.86 -2.48 19.26
CA GLU A 422 4.45 -3.22 20.44
C GLU A 422 4.48 -2.35 21.69
N HIS A 423 3.64 -2.67 22.66
CA HIS A 423 3.65 -2.02 23.96
C HIS A 423 3.29 -3.02 25.08
N PHE A 424 3.87 -2.82 26.24
CA PHE A 424 3.72 -3.70 27.39
C PHE A 424 3.10 -2.96 28.57
N THR A 425 2.27 -3.68 29.32
CA THR A 425 1.81 -3.26 30.62
C THR A 425 1.87 -4.46 31.59
N LYS A 426 1.55 -4.23 32.85
CA LYS A 426 1.51 -5.29 33.86
C LYS A 426 0.47 -5.00 34.94
N ILE A 427 -0.04 -6.08 35.52
CA ILE A 427 -0.86 -6.08 36.73
C ILE A 427 -0.27 -7.06 37.73
N GLU A 428 -0.61 -6.92 38.99
CA GLU A 428 -0.26 -7.85 40.05
C GLU A 428 -1.48 -8.71 40.41
N ILE A 429 -1.32 -10.03 40.39
CA ILE A 429 -2.35 -10.99 40.78
C ILE A 429 -2.13 -11.38 42.22
N LEU A 430 -3.15 -11.14 43.05
CA LEU A 430 -3.15 -11.51 44.46
C LEU A 430 -3.22 -13.03 44.64
N PRO A 431 -2.71 -13.57 45.79
CA PRO A 431 -2.79 -14.98 46.10
C PRO A 431 -4.21 -15.51 46.25
#